data_b952f42bfb9b5bfeaa6d915279a8f72b
#
_entry.id   b952f42bfb9b5bfeaa6d915279a8f72b
#
_cell.length_a   1.000
_cell.length_b   1.000
_cell.length_c   1.000
_cell.angle_alpha   90.00
_cell.angle_beta   90.00
_cell.angle_gamma   90.00
#
_symmetry.space_group_name_H-M   'P 1'
#
loop_
_entity.id
_entity.type
_entity.pdbx_description
1 polymer ?
#
loop_
_entity_poly.entity_id
_entity_poly.type
_entity_poly.pdbx_seq_one_letter_code
_entity_poly.pdbx_strand_id
1 'polypeptide(L)'
;MNKQFWLVCSLAGLVAGSSSGDSLWREQSPRSMFADKKAYAVGDILTILVQENSTASKDNSTKTSKQSDVDAAIATFLYSPAASGLLTHNKQMPALQYSSKQDFNGGGTINNNEQIVAKVAVKVVDVLPNQQLVIEGTRQTSFAGESQDIVLHGTVRSEDIAANNTVFSYNVADAKITFVNKGSVTDSQRKGWFTKIWEVLTPF
;
A
#
# COMPACT_ATOMS: atom_id res chain seq x y z
N MET A 1 -59.09 -5.86 -67.90
CA MET A 1 -57.62 -6.06 -67.58
C MET A 1 -57.37 -5.37 -66.30
N ASN A 2 -57.06 -6.16 -65.26
CA ASN A 2 -57.34 -5.86 -63.85
C ASN A 2 -56.35 -4.93 -63.18
N LYS A 3 -56.85 -3.78 -62.73
CA LYS A 3 -56.03 -2.86 -61.84
C LYS A 3 -55.51 -3.50 -60.58
N GLN A 4 -56.07 -4.65 -60.20
CA GLN A 4 -55.59 -5.43 -59.05
C GLN A 4 -54.31 -6.15 -59.30
N PHE A 5 -53.94 -6.48 -60.52
CA PHE A 5 -52.71 -7.17 -60.83
C PHE A 5 -51.44 -6.26 -60.68
N TRP A 6 -51.69 -4.96 -60.97
CA TRP A 6 -50.63 -3.96 -60.79
C TRP A 6 -50.33 -3.63 -59.30
N LEU A 7 -51.34 -3.71 -58.48
CA LEU A 7 -51.16 -3.48 -57.00
C LEU A 7 -50.44 -4.62 -56.33
N VAL A 8 -50.63 -5.86 -56.78
CA VAL A 8 -49.93 -7.03 -56.24
C VAL A 8 -48.44 -7.06 -56.67
N CYS A 9 -48.13 -6.65 -57.88
CA CYS A 9 -46.76 -6.52 -58.33
C CYS A 9 -45.98 -5.35 -57.65
N SER A 10 -46.64 -4.24 -57.31
CA SER A 10 -45.98 -3.15 -56.55
C SER A 10 -45.78 -3.49 -55.10
N LEU A 11 -46.61 -4.35 -54.51
CA LEU A 11 -46.42 -4.81 -53.11
C LEU A 11 -45.33 -5.89 -53.00
N ALA A 12 -45.10 -6.70 -54.05
CA ALA A 12 -44.00 -7.69 -54.08
C ALA A 12 -42.61 -7.09 -54.23
N GLY A 13 -42.52 -5.84 -54.80
CA GLY A 13 -41.22 -5.12 -54.91
C GLY A 13 -40.74 -4.47 -53.64
N LEU A 14 -41.55 -4.33 -52.57
CA LEU A 14 -41.19 -3.67 -51.34
C LEU A 14 -40.56 -4.62 -50.27
N VAL A 15 -40.50 -5.93 -50.54
CA VAL A 15 -39.93 -6.93 -49.63
C VAL A 15 -38.53 -7.39 -50.10
N ALA A 16 -37.87 -6.67 -51.01
CA ALA A 16 -36.44 -6.80 -51.21
C ALA A 16 -35.75 -6.20 -49.97
N GLY A 17 -35.87 -6.91 -48.85
CA GLY A 17 -35.11 -6.61 -47.65
C GLY A 17 -33.64 -6.59 -48.00
N SER A 18 -32.99 -5.45 -47.73
CA SER A 18 -31.57 -5.31 -47.73
C SER A 18 -30.97 -6.40 -46.84
N SER A 19 -30.56 -7.53 -47.43
CA SER A 19 -29.64 -8.45 -46.78
C SER A 19 -28.33 -7.67 -46.60
N SER A 20 -28.18 -6.98 -45.48
CA SER A 20 -26.89 -6.54 -45.00
C SER A 20 -26.03 -7.81 -44.86
N GLY A 21 -25.17 -8.04 -45.83
CA GLY A 21 -24.18 -9.08 -45.72
C GLY A 21 -23.37 -8.80 -44.45
N ASP A 22 -23.61 -9.57 -43.42
CA ASP A 22 -22.85 -9.47 -42.16
C ASP A 22 -21.41 -9.82 -42.48
N SER A 23 -20.54 -8.80 -42.52
CA SER A 23 -19.12 -9.01 -42.78
C SER A 23 -18.53 -9.83 -41.65
N LEU A 24 -17.89 -10.95 -42.00
CA LEU A 24 -17.10 -11.73 -41.04
C LEU A 24 -15.91 -10.94 -40.49
N TRP A 25 -15.64 -9.78 -41.07
CA TRP A 25 -14.60 -8.87 -40.63
C TRP A 25 -15.15 -7.96 -39.50
N ARG A 26 -14.67 -8.14 -38.29
CA ARG A 26 -14.93 -7.25 -37.16
C ARG A 26 -13.90 -6.14 -37.14
N GLU A 27 -14.26 -4.94 -37.56
CA GLU A 27 -13.37 -3.77 -37.55
C GLU A 27 -12.87 -3.39 -36.14
N GLN A 28 -13.64 -3.76 -35.12
CA GLN A 28 -13.32 -3.43 -33.73
C GLN A 28 -12.20 -4.26 -33.12
N SER A 29 -11.78 -5.34 -33.72
CA SER A 29 -10.64 -6.13 -33.26
C SER A 29 -10.01 -6.95 -34.38
N PRO A 30 -9.30 -6.30 -35.35
CA PRO A 30 -8.59 -7.03 -36.39
C PRO A 30 -7.44 -7.81 -35.77
N ARG A 31 -7.63 -9.10 -35.61
CA ARG A 31 -6.59 -9.98 -35.12
C ARG A 31 -5.95 -10.71 -36.28
N SER A 32 -4.63 -10.58 -36.43
CA SER A 32 -3.90 -11.39 -37.39
C SER A 32 -4.02 -12.87 -37.04
N MET A 33 -4.26 -13.74 -38.04
CA MET A 33 -4.31 -15.20 -37.84
C MET A 33 -2.98 -15.76 -37.28
N PHE A 34 -1.88 -15.07 -37.49
CA PHE A 34 -0.53 -15.43 -37.06
C PHE A 34 -0.03 -14.62 -35.84
N ALA A 35 -0.92 -13.81 -35.22
CA ALA A 35 -0.53 -13.07 -34.03
C ALA A 35 -0.48 -14.01 -32.81
N ASP A 36 0.48 -13.75 -31.93
CA ASP A 36 0.55 -14.39 -30.61
C ASP A 36 -0.75 -14.18 -29.85
N LYS A 37 -1.14 -15.20 -29.08
CA LYS A 37 -2.32 -15.13 -28.23
C LYS A 37 -2.05 -14.30 -26.96
N LYS A 38 -1.69 -13.03 -27.12
CA LYS A 38 -1.51 -12.10 -26.01
C LYS A 38 -2.85 -11.50 -25.60
N ALA A 39 -2.99 -11.18 -24.34
CA ALA A 39 -4.14 -10.42 -23.83
C ALA A 39 -4.13 -9.01 -24.43
N TYR A 40 -5.27 -8.54 -24.91
CA TYR A 40 -5.42 -7.23 -25.55
C TYR A 40 -6.80 -6.60 -25.37
N ALA A 41 -7.78 -7.36 -24.91
CA ALA A 41 -9.15 -6.92 -24.77
C ALA A 41 -9.60 -6.92 -23.31
N VAL A 42 -10.63 -6.12 -23.03
CA VAL A 42 -11.31 -6.14 -21.73
C VAL A 42 -11.83 -7.53 -21.46
N GLY A 43 -11.52 -8.05 -20.28
CA GLY A 43 -11.90 -9.40 -19.87
C GLY A 43 -10.79 -10.45 -20.04
N ASP A 44 -9.72 -10.15 -20.78
CA ASP A 44 -8.58 -11.04 -20.91
C ASP A 44 -7.84 -11.19 -19.58
N ILE A 45 -7.16 -12.32 -19.43
CA ILE A 45 -6.43 -12.67 -18.20
C ILE A 45 -4.93 -12.66 -18.48
N LEU A 46 -4.18 -11.98 -17.63
CA LEU A 46 -2.72 -12.02 -17.58
C LEU A 46 -2.24 -12.59 -16.25
N THR A 47 -1.00 -13.05 -16.23
CA THR A 47 -0.32 -13.42 -14.98
C THR A 47 0.79 -12.44 -14.67
N ILE A 48 0.70 -11.74 -13.54
CA ILE A 48 1.76 -10.88 -13.06
C ILE A 48 2.72 -11.71 -12.18
N LEU A 49 3.99 -11.65 -12.56
CA LEU A 49 5.10 -12.22 -11.80
C LEU A 49 5.62 -11.12 -10.86
N VAL A 50 5.12 -11.14 -9.63
CA VAL A 50 5.55 -10.20 -8.59
C VAL A 50 6.92 -10.63 -8.08
N GLN A 51 7.89 -9.75 -8.18
CA GLN A 51 9.24 -9.94 -7.67
C GLN A 51 9.73 -8.61 -7.12
N GLU A 52 9.51 -8.42 -5.82
CA GLU A 52 9.82 -7.18 -5.12
C GLU A 52 10.90 -7.44 -4.07
N ASN A 53 11.96 -6.64 -4.13
CA ASN A 53 13.01 -6.61 -3.12
C ASN A 53 13.00 -5.22 -2.49
N SER A 54 12.59 -5.13 -1.23
CA SER A 54 12.61 -3.88 -0.48
C SER A 54 13.64 -3.97 0.63
N THR A 55 14.65 -3.12 0.56
CA THR A 55 15.64 -2.97 1.62
C THR A 55 15.55 -1.55 2.15
N ALA A 56 15.10 -1.39 3.38
CA ALA A 56 15.05 -0.11 4.06
C ALA A 56 15.93 -0.15 5.30
N SER A 57 16.95 0.71 5.35
CA SER A 57 17.77 0.96 6.53
C SER A 57 17.47 2.36 7.04
N LYS A 58 17.03 2.48 8.28
CA LYS A 58 16.76 3.76 8.93
C LYS A 58 17.51 3.83 10.24
N ASP A 59 18.48 4.72 10.30
CA ASP A 59 19.19 5.06 11.52
C ASP A 59 18.55 6.31 12.12
N ASN A 60 18.04 6.18 13.32
CA ASN A 60 17.46 7.30 14.06
C ASN A 60 18.26 7.47 15.36
N SER A 61 18.99 8.59 15.48
CA SER A 61 19.70 8.94 16.70
C SER A 61 19.18 10.27 17.23
N THR A 62 18.64 10.26 18.44
CA THR A 62 18.22 11.48 19.14
C THR A 62 19.10 11.65 20.37
N LYS A 63 19.88 12.72 20.40
CA LYS A 63 20.62 13.12 21.58
C LYS A 63 19.97 14.36 22.17
N THR A 64 19.45 14.24 23.38
CA THR A 64 18.91 15.38 24.12
C THR A 64 19.69 15.46 25.43
N SER A 65 20.46 16.53 25.61
CA SER A 65 21.08 16.85 26.89
C SER A 65 20.34 18.04 27.49
N LYS A 66 19.80 17.88 28.68
CA LYS A 66 19.19 18.93 29.46
C LYS A 66 20.00 19.11 30.74
N GLN A 67 20.67 20.24 30.87
CA GLN A 67 21.32 20.65 32.08
C GLN A 67 20.43 21.68 32.77
N SER A 68 19.97 21.36 33.96
CA SER A 68 19.22 22.31 34.79
C SER A 68 20.05 22.59 36.03
N ASP A 69 20.71 23.72 36.03
CA ASP A 69 21.34 24.26 37.22
C ASP A 69 20.32 25.15 37.94
N VAL A 70 19.73 24.62 39.01
CA VAL A 70 18.86 25.39 39.88
C VAL A 70 19.70 25.84 41.09
N ASP A 71 20.35 26.95 40.93
CA ASP A 71 20.88 27.69 42.09
C ASP A 71 19.72 28.34 42.82
N ALA A 72 19.02 27.55 43.61
CA ALA A 72 17.98 28.07 44.47
C ALA A 72 18.62 28.82 45.61
N ALA A 73 18.74 30.10 45.46
CA ALA A 73 18.91 31.06 46.56
C ALA A 73 17.60 31.08 47.42
N ILE A 74 17.14 29.91 47.85
CA ILE A 74 16.00 29.78 48.76
C ILE A 74 16.36 30.28 50.15
N ALA A 75 17.62 30.52 50.40
CA ALA A 75 18.13 31.00 51.67
C ALA A 75 17.56 32.32 52.15
N THR A 76 17.07 33.18 51.25
CA THR A 76 16.63 34.55 51.60
C THR A 76 15.12 34.68 51.75
N PHE A 77 14.31 33.77 51.21
CA PHE A 77 12.85 33.95 51.18
C PHE A 77 12.10 33.29 52.35
N LEU A 78 12.63 32.23 52.95
CA LEU A 78 11.92 31.44 53.97
C LEU A 78 12.46 31.60 55.37
N TYR A 79 13.56 32.28 55.62
CA TYR A 79 14.11 32.42 56.93
C TYR A 79 14.39 33.87 57.28
N SER A 80 13.63 34.38 58.26
CA SER A 80 13.92 35.62 58.93
C SER A 80 15.22 35.46 59.76
N PRO A 81 16.11 36.46 59.78
CA PRO A 81 17.38 36.41 60.53
C PRO A 81 17.21 36.17 62.06
N ALA A 82 15.96 36.30 62.54
CA ALA A 82 15.65 36.14 63.98
C ALA A 82 15.49 34.66 64.41
N ALA A 83 15.44 33.70 63.51
CA ALA A 83 15.30 32.25 63.82
C ALA A 83 16.65 31.49 63.82
N SER A 84 17.72 32.21 64.05
CA SER A 84 19.06 31.62 64.10
C SER A 84 19.37 30.92 65.42
N GLY A 85 19.18 29.60 65.46
CA GLY A 85 19.63 28.82 66.59
C GLY A 85 19.32 27.33 66.54
N LEU A 86 18.23 26.93 65.86
CA LEU A 86 17.78 25.53 65.90
C LEU A 86 18.16 24.70 64.67
N LEU A 87 18.46 25.33 63.52
CA LEU A 87 18.71 24.64 62.23
C LEU A 87 20.00 25.07 61.51
N THR A 88 20.86 25.88 62.18
CA THR A 88 22.13 26.26 61.61
C THR A 88 23.27 25.63 62.32
N HIS A 89 24.08 24.80 61.68
CA HIS A 89 25.36 24.33 62.18
C HIS A 89 26.44 25.33 61.78
N ASN A 90 27.05 25.98 62.79
CA ASN A 90 28.14 26.94 62.59
C ASN A 90 27.80 28.25 61.82
N LYS A 91 26.61 28.75 61.98
CA LYS A 91 26.11 29.96 61.29
C LYS A 91 26.05 29.87 59.75
N GLN A 92 26.21 28.66 59.19
CA GLN A 92 26.02 28.44 57.76
C GLN A 92 24.76 27.62 57.51
N MET A 93 23.93 28.10 56.60
CA MET A 93 22.75 27.37 56.13
C MET A 93 23.21 26.25 55.21
N PRO A 94 22.64 25.03 55.27
CA PRO A 94 22.88 24.04 54.29
C PRO A 94 22.39 24.53 52.90
N ALA A 95 23.32 24.81 52.01
CA ALA A 95 23.04 25.12 50.63
C ALA A 95 22.61 23.78 49.95
N LEU A 96 21.35 23.67 49.60
CA LEU A 96 20.87 22.59 48.76
C LEU A 96 21.24 22.96 47.31
N GLN A 97 22.42 22.50 46.89
CA GLN A 97 22.80 22.47 45.50
C GLN A 97 22.21 21.21 44.86
N TYR A 98 21.17 21.38 44.09
CA TYR A 98 20.60 20.31 43.28
C TYR A 98 21.03 20.54 41.83
N SER A 99 22.03 19.81 41.38
CA SER A 99 22.38 19.74 39.97
C SER A 99 21.83 18.45 39.40
N SER A 100 20.84 18.55 38.52
CA SER A 100 20.31 17.42 37.77
C SER A 100 20.87 17.49 36.36
N LYS A 101 21.66 16.49 36.00
CA LYS A 101 22.13 16.29 34.64
C LYS A 101 21.40 15.09 34.07
N GLN A 102 20.55 15.32 33.10
CA GLN A 102 19.79 14.29 32.41
C GLN A 102 20.29 14.19 30.95
N ASP A 103 21.07 13.17 30.68
CA ASP A 103 21.52 12.84 29.35
C ASP A 103 20.65 11.72 28.78
N PHE A 104 19.81 12.04 27.81
CA PHE A 104 19.02 11.05 27.08
C PHE A 104 19.69 10.72 25.76
N ASN A 105 20.15 9.48 25.61
CA ASN A 105 20.71 8.93 24.38
C ASN A 105 19.70 7.88 23.85
N GLY A 106 18.80 8.30 22.99
CA GLY A 106 17.89 7.41 22.27
C GLY A 106 18.43 7.16 20.87
N GLY A 107 18.74 5.93 20.54
CA GLY A 107 19.13 5.52 19.20
C GLY A 107 18.49 4.17 18.86
N GLY A 108 17.97 4.04 17.64
CA GLY A 108 17.46 2.79 17.11
C GLY A 108 17.80 2.66 15.63
N THR A 109 18.38 1.54 15.25
CA THR A 109 18.59 1.16 13.86
C THR A 109 17.52 0.17 13.48
N ILE A 110 16.71 0.50 12.46
CA ILE A 110 15.70 -0.39 11.88
C ILE A 110 16.25 -0.84 10.55
N ASN A 111 16.56 -2.12 10.44
CA ASN A 111 16.90 -2.77 9.19
C ASN A 111 15.73 -3.65 8.78
N ASN A 112 15.07 -3.29 7.69
CA ASN A 112 14.01 -4.08 7.10
C ASN A 112 14.46 -4.59 5.74
N ASN A 113 14.47 -5.91 5.59
CA ASN A 113 14.77 -6.57 4.32
C ASN A 113 13.59 -7.51 4.00
N GLU A 114 12.83 -7.15 3.00
CA GLU A 114 11.65 -7.90 2.58
C GLU A 114 11.79 -8.31 1.13
N GLN A 115 11.64 -9.62 0.90
CA GLN A 115 11.62 -10.21 -0.43
C GLN A 115 10.27 -10.87 -0.67
N ILE A 116 9.56 -10.41 -1.68
CA ILE A 116 8.24 -10.92 -2.04
C ILE A 116 8.31 -11.52 -3.43
N VAL A 117 7.95 -12.81 -3.54
CA VAL A 117 7.80 -13.50 -4.81
C VAL A 117 6.40 -14.11 -4.89
N ALA A 118 5.61 -13.69 -5.85
CA ALA A 118 4.26 -14.17 -6.03
C ALA A 118 3.86 -14.21 -7.50
N LYS A 119 2.88 -15.06 -7.83
CA LYS A 119 2.23 -15.09 -9.15
C LYS A 119 0.76 -14.77 -8.96
N VAL A 120 0.28 -13.72 -9.59
CA VAL A 120 -1.11 -13.26 -9.46
C VAL A 120 -1.74 -13.19 -10.84
N ALA A 121 -2.85 -13.90 -11.03
CA ALA A 121 -3.67 -13.74 -12.22
C ALA A 121 -4.53 -12.49 -12.07
N VAL A 122 -4.48 -11.61 -13.08
CA VAL A 122 -5.22 -10.35 -13.13
C VAL A 122 -6.06 -10.32 -14.39
N LYS A 123 -7.14 -9.55 -14.34
CA LYS A 123 -8.06 -9.34 -15.46
C LYS A 123 -7.87 -7.94 -16.02
N VAL A 124 -7.94 -7.81 -17.33
CA VAL A 124 -8.01 -6.51 -18.01
C VAL A 124 -9.39 -5.91 -17.76
N VAL A 125 -9.42 -4.76 -17.09
CA VAL A 125 -10.64 -4.02 -16.76
C VAL A 125 -10.97 -3.00 -17.84
N ASP A 126 -9.94 -2.35 -18.38
CA ASP A 126 -10.09 -1.30 -19.39
C ASP A 126 -8.89 -1.30 -20.34
N VAL A 127 -9.10 -0.74 -21.54
CA VAL A 127 -8.07 -0.57 -22.57
C VAL A 127 -8.01 0.89 -22.95
N LEU A 128 -6.89 1.54 -22.64
CA LEU A 128 -6.66 2.95 -22.96
C LEU A 128 -6.44 3.17 -24.48
N PRO A 129 -6.69 4.38 -25.00
CA PRO A 129 -6.52 4.68 -26.42
C PRO A 129 -5.11 4.43 -26.97
N ASN A 130 -4.10 4.45 -26.10
CA ASN A 130 -2.69 4.17 -26.40
C ASN A 130 -2.34 2.66 -26.31
N GLN A 131 -3.32 1.78 -26.31
CA GLN A 131 -3.17 0.33 -26.19
C GLN A 131 -2.55 -0.15 -24.86
N GLN A 132 -2.60 0.67 -23.83
CA GLN A 132 -2.27 0.25 -22.48
C GLN A 132 -3.48 -0.44 -21.85
N LEU A 133 -3.21 -1.47 -21.07
CA LEU A 133 -4.21 -2.29 -20.44
C LEU A 133 -4.27 -1.96 -18.94
N VAL A 134 -5.42 -1.53 -18.46
CA VAL A 134 -5.67 -1.39 -17.02
C VAL A 134 -6.01 -2.75 -16.46
N ILE A 135 -5.27 -3.19 -15.46
CA ILE A 135 -5.38 -4.52 -14.89
C ILE A 135 -5.78 -4.46 -13.42
N GLU A 136 -6.61 -5.41 -13.02
CA GLU A 136 -6.99 -5.60 -11.64
C GLU A 136 -7.10 -7.10 -11.32
N GLY A 137 -6.63 -7.49 -10.15
CA GLY A 137 -6.73 -8.87 -9.71
C GLY A 137 -6.60 -9.02 -8.20
N THR A 138 -7.30 -10.00 -7.69
CA THR A 138 -7.22 -10.41 -6.29
C THR A 138 -6.92 -11.89 -6.21
N ARG A 139 -6.05 -12.27 -5.29
CA ARG A 139 -5.75 -13.66 -5.00
C ARG A 139 -5.80 -13.89 -3.51
N GLN A 140 -6.65 -14.80 -3.10
CA GLN A 140 -6.72 -15.24 -1.72
C GLN A 140 -6.14 -16.64 -1.60
N THR A 141 -5.24 -16.83 -0.65
CA THR A 141 -4.64 -18.12 -0.34
C THR A 141 -4.79 -18.38 1.15
N SER A 142 -5.36 -19.52 1.51
CA SER A 142 -5.51 -19.91 2.91
C SER A 142 -4.77 -21.23 3.15
N PHE A 143 -3.93 -21.27 4.18
CA PHE A 143 -3.17 -22.44 4.57
C PHE A 143 -2.96 -22.47 6.09
N ALA A 144 -3.24 -23.62 6.71
CA ALA A 144 -2.99 -23.87 8.14
C ALA A 144 -3.56 -22.79 9.09
N GLY A 145 -4.74 -22.20 8.75
CA GLY A 145 -5.37 -21.17 9.57
C GLY A 145 -4.85 -19.74 9.32
N GLU A 146 -3.85 -19.59 8.44
CA GLU A 146 -3.41 -18.30 7.92
C GLU A 146 -4.08 -18.03 6.57
N SER A 147 -4.52 -16.80 6.36
CA SER A 147 -5.07 -16.30 5.09
C SER A 147 -4.22 -15.15 4.58
N GLN A 148 -3.85 -15.24 3.33
CA GLN A 148 -3.11 -14.20 2.63
C GLN A 148 -3.94 -13.70 1.45
N ASP A 149 -4.25 -12.41 1.45
CA ASP A 149 -4.94 -11.72 0.40
C ASP A 149 -3.94 -10.84 -0.36
N ILE A 150 -3.86 -11.01 -1.67
CA ILE A 150 -3.04 -10.21 -2.57
C ILE A 150 -3.99 -9.44 -3.48
N VAL A 151 -3.90 -8.11 -3.46
CA VAL A 151 -4.64 -7.23 -4.37
C VAL A 151 -3.63 -6.50 -5.24
N LEU A 152 -3.85 -6.55 -6.56
CA LEU A 152 -2.98 -5.92 -7.54
C LEU A 152 -3.82 -5.05 -8.48
N HIS A 153 -3.40 -3.82 -8.66
CA HIS A 153 -3.95 -2.89 -9.64
C HIS A 153 -2.78 -2.16 -10.33
N GLY A 154 -2.93 -1.86 -11.62
CA GLY A 154 -1.92 -1.11 -12.37
C GLY A 154 -2.23 -1.05 -13.84
N THR A 155 -1.27 -0.52 -14.62
CA THR A 155 -1.39 -0.38 -16.07
C THR A 155 -0.19 -1.04 -16.75
N VAL A 156 -0.45 -1.82 -17.79
CA VAL A 156 0.57 -2.60 -18.54
C VAL A 156 0.54 -2.19 -20.01
N ARG A 157 1.72 -2.09 -20.63
CA ARG A 157 1.81 -1.93 -22.08
C ARG A 157 1.61 -3.27 -22.78
N SER A 158 0.92 -3.25 -23.90
CA SER A 158 0.73 -4.47 -24.71
C SER A 158 2.05 -5.11 -25.18
N GLU A 159 3.10 -4.30 -25.34
CA GLU A 159 4.44 -4.76 -25.75
C GLU A 159 5.16 -5.57 -24.68
N ASP A 160 4.95 -5.23 -23.40
CA ASP A 160 5.59 -5.88 -22.25
C ASP A 160 4.97 -7.25 -21.93
N ILE A 161 3.86 -7.59 -22.59
CA ILE A 161 3.20 -8.88 -22.40
C ILE A 161 3.95 -9.95 -23.20
N ALA A 162 4.49 -10.93 -22.49
CA ALA A 162 5.11 -12.06 -23.13
C ALA A 162 4.08 -12.97 -23.84
N ALA A 163 4.53 -13.83 -24.76
CA ALA A 163 3.66 -14.71 -25.53
C ALA A 163 2.84 -15.71 -24.67
N ASN A 164 3.28 -15.98 -23.47
CA ASN A 164 2.61 -16.81 -22.46
C ASN A 164 1.67 -16.01 -21.54
N ASN A 165 1.32 -14.76 -21.89
CA ASN A 165 0.52 -13.85 -21.08
C ASN A 165 1.07 -13.58 -19.66
N THR A 166 2.39 -13.47 -19.55
CA THR A 166 3.04 -13.08 -18.30
C THR A 166 3.68 -11.72 -18.42
N VAL A 167 3.69 -10.97 -17.32
CA VAL A 167 4.34 -9.66 -17.16
C VAL A 167 5.02 -9.61 -15.81
N PHE A 168 6.21 -9.02 -15.73
CA PHE A 168 6.87 -8.77 -14.46
C PHE A 168 6.31 -7.52 -13.77
N SER A 169 6.26 -7.53 -12.44
CA SER A 169 5.72 -6.41 -11.65
C SER A 169 6.42 -5.08 -11.91
N TYR A 170 7.71 -5.09 -12.18
CA TYR A 170 8.48 -3.87 -12.48
C TYR A 170 8.14 -3.22 -13.84
N ASN A 171 7.44 -3.92 -14.74
CA ASN A 171 6.91 -3.38 -16.00
C ASN A 171 5.48 -2.84 -15.87
N VAL A 172 4.88 -2.93 -14.69
CA VAL A 172 3.54 -2.42 -14.42
C VAL A 172 3.64 -0.98 -13.94
N ALA A 173 3.07 -0.05 -14.69
CA ALA A 173 2.96 1.34 -14.27
C ALA A 173 1.86 1.52 -13.24
N ASP A 174 2.06 2.45 -12.30
CA ASP A 174 1.13 2.73 -11.18
C ASP A 174 0.73 1.46 -10.39
N ALA A 175 1.69 0.55 -10.26
CA ALA A 175 1.49 -0.72 -9.58
C ALA A 175 1.16 -0.51 -8.11
N LYS A 176 -0.05 -0.87 -7.72
CA LYS A 176 -0.47 -0.95 -6.33
C LYS A 176 -0.63 -2.42 -5.95
N ILE A 177 0.34 -2.93 -5.23
CA ILE A 177 0.37 -4.31 -4.76
C ILE A 177 0.18 -4.29 -3.25
N THR A 178 -0.89 -4.90 -2.77
CA THR A 178 -1.20 -4.96 -1.34
C THR A 178 -1.22 -6.41 -0.89
N PHE A 179 -0.44 -6.73 0.13
CA PHE A 179 -0.42 -8.02 0.79
C PHE A 179 -1.05 -7.89 2.17
N VAL A 180 -2.09 -8.63 2.43
CA VAL A 180 -2.77 -8.65 3.72
C VAL A 180 -2.72 -10.06 4.27
N ASN A 181 -1.98 -10.25 5.35
CA ASN A 181 -1.91 -11.52 6.05
C ASN A 181 -2.82 -11.46 7.28
N LYS A 182 -3.64 -12.48 7.47
CA LYS A 182 -4.54 -12.65 8.61
C LYS A 182 -4.39 -14.05 9.16
N GLY A 183 -4.12 -14.16 10.45
CA GLY A 183 -4.01 -15.46 11.11
C GLY A 183 -3.44 -15.35 12.51
N SER A 184 -3.42 -16.48 13.21
CA SER A 184 -3.01 -16.55 14.62
C SER A 184 -1.53 -16.19 14.83
N VAL A 185 -0.66 -16.49 13.88
CA VAL A 185 0.76 -16.13 13.92
C VAL A 185 0.93 -14.63 13.74
N THR A 186 0.21 -14.03 12.79
CA THR A 186 0.22 -12.58 12.57
C THR A 186 -0.32 -11.81 13.79
N ASP A 187 -1.34 -12.34 14.44
CA ASP A 187 -1.93 -11.70 15.63
C ASP A 187 -1.01 -11.84 16.86
N SER A 188 -0.25 -12.92 16.99
CA SER A 188 0.71 -13.10 18.08
C SER A 188 1.90 -12.13 18.02
N GLN A 189 2.22 -11.57 16.86
CA GLN A 189 3.27 -10.54 16.70
C GLN A 189 2.81 -9.15 17.13
N ARG A 190 1.52 -8.95 17.37
CA ARG A 190 1.00 -7.67 17.85
C ARG A 190 1.18 -7.57 19.34
N LYS A 191 1.76 -6.46 19.81
CA LYS A 191 1.84 -6.15 21.24
C LYS A 191 0.44 -6.20 21.85
N GLY A 192 0.29 -6.96 22.92
CA GLY A 192 -0.99 -7.07 23.66
C GLY A 192 -1.50 -5.68 24.08
N TRP A 193 -2.82 -5.56 24.22
CA TRP A 193 -3.46 -4.30 24.63
C TRP A 193 -2.97 -3.80 25.98
N PHE A 194 -2.66 -4.72 26.89
CA PHE A 194 -2.17 -4.42 28.24
C PHE A 194 -0.76 -3.81 28.21
N THR A 195 0.13 -4.32 27.37
CA THR A 195 1.47 -3.74 27.18
C THR A 195 1.42 -2.34 26.61
N LYS A 196 0.45 -2.05 25.73
CA LYS A 196 0.25 -0.68 25.20
C LYS A 196 -0.19 0.30 26.29
N ILE A 197 -1.08 -0.10 27.18
CA ILE A 197 -1.53 0.73 28.31
C ILE A 197 -0.36 0.93 29.29
N TRP A 198 0.39 -0.12 29.56
CA TRP A 198 1.53 -0.06 30.46
C TRP A 198 2.64 0.86 29.92
N GLU A 199 2.91 0.80 28.62
CA GLU A 199 3.90 1.65 27.94
C GLU A 199 3.51 3.15 27.96
N VAL A 200 2.22 3.47 27.98
CA VAL A 200 1.71 4.85 28.13
C VAL A 200 1.76 5.31 29.60
N LEU A 201 1.54 4.40 30.53
CA LEU A 201 1.51 4.73 31.96
C LEU A 201 2.92 4.81 32.58
N THR A 202 3.89 4.10 32.01
CA THR A 202 5.30 4.11 32.46
C THR A 202 6.18 4.65 31.34
N PRO A 203 6.34 5.98 31.24
CA PRO A 203 7.17 6.60 30.17
C PRO A 203 8.68 6.51 30.42
N PHE A 204 9.16 5.48 31.12
CA PHE A 204 10.58 5.24 31.44
C PHE A 204 11.05 3.93 30.82
#